data_e25fdc02dfdc5d206922046ea54e2881
#
_entry.id   e25fdc02dfdc5d206922046ea54e2881
#
_cell.length_a   1.000
_cell.length_b   1.000
_cell.length_c   1.000
_cell.angle_alpha   90.00
_cell.angle_beta   90.00
_cell.angle_gamma   90.00
#
_symmetry.space_group_name_H-M   'P 1'
#
loop_
_entity.id
_entity.type
_entity.pdbx_description
1 polymer ?
#
loop_
_entity_poly.entity_id
_entity_poly.type
_entity_poly.pdbx_seq_one_letter_code
_entity_poly.pdbx_strand_id
1 'polypeptide(L)'
;ELDSNFNDVSSFLSKEIFLKKEEIKNLRKDISSSQDKNIRTLIFNEITIGQKINECNRLLDDFSRIKKELKDILVELSEIKDEKSSLKVSDERDNVKISDYIGGFKRLLSKEYFFYTSNDINHITIQNKPPSRLLPVVIIRGNVQPIRLSSSASDFIRAQWAFYLTLLESSKNHPGFLVMDEPGQHAMNVESMSALLKYASLTKKQIIMCISKDTRHKTDTANLSKVLGNLGGKYKYTLIDIDPDGKKCVRASSE
;
A
#
# COMPACT_ATOMS: atom_id res chain seq x y z
N GLU A 1 25.73 27.03 6.64
CA GLU A 1 25.14 28.39 6.54
C GLU A 1 24.29 28.74 7.75
N LEU A 2 23.34 27.90 8.17
CA LEU A 2 22.52 28.10 9.37
C LEU A 2 23.36 28.14 10.67
N ASP A 3 24.31 27.20 10.83
CA ASP A 3 25.20 27.14 11.99
C ASP A 3 26.11 28.38 12.10
N SER A 4 26.55 28.93 10.97
CA SER A 4 27.33 30.18 10.95
C SER A 4 26.48 31.34 11.45
N ASN A 5 25.27 31.51 10.92
CA ASN A 5 24.37 32.59 11.34
C ASN A 5 23.98 32.50 12.82
N PHE A 6 23.76 31.28 13.36
CA PHE A 6 23.49 31.10 14.79
C PHE A 6 24.69 31.46 15.68
N ASN A 7 25.88 31.06 15.25
CA ASN A 7 27.10 31.41 16.00
C ASN A 7 27.35 32.90 15.99
N ASP A 8 27.10 33.58 14.88
CA ASP A 8 27.27 35.03 14.77
C ASP A 8 26.30 35.80 15.69
N VAL A 9 25.00 35.41 15.73
CA VAL A 9 24.01 36.02 16.65
C VAL A 9 24.33 35.73 18.10
N SER A 10 24.70 34.49 18.44
CA SER A 10 25.09 34.13 19.82
C SER A 10 26.33 34.89 20.27
N SER A 11 27.31 35.03 19.39
CA SER A 11 28.51 35.84 19.65
C SER A 11 28.20 37.31 19.86
N PHE A 12 27.31 37.89 19.03
CA PHE A 12 26.85 39.26 19.16
C PHE A 12 26.15 39.49 20.50
N LEU A 13 25.17 38.67 20.86
CA LEU A 13 24.44 38.78 22.11
C LEU A 13 25.36 38.62 23.34
N SER A 14 26.29 37.68 23.30
CA SER A 14 27.27 37.47 24.36
C SER A 14 28.17 38.68 24.57
N LYS A 15 28.59 39.31 23.46
CA LYS A 15 29.38 40.54 23.49
C LYS A 15 28.60 41.71 24.05
N GLU A 16 27.33 41.85 23.68
CA GLU A 16 26.47 42.90 24.21
C GLU A 16 26.20 42.73 25.72
N ILE A 17 25.96 41.53 26.20
CA ILE A 17 25.83 41.19 27.61
C ILE A 17 27.12 41.57 28.39
N PHE A 18 28.28 41.24 27.81
CA PHE A 18 29.56 41.58 28.44
C PHE A 18 29.73 43.11 28.58
N LEU A 19 29.46 43.87 27.53
CA LEU A 19 29.52 45.33 27.55
C LEU A 19 28.57 45.92 28.60
N LYS A 20 27.35 45.44 28.72
CA LYS A 20 26.37 45.88 29.70
C LYS A 20 26.78 45.55 31.15
N LYS A 21 27.42 44.41 31.39
CA LYS A 21 27.98 44.05 32.69
C LYS A 21 29.12 45.00 33.12
N GLU A 22 30.00 45.38 32.19
CA GLU A 22 31.05 46.35 32.47
C GLU A 22 30.47 47.76 32.77
N GLU A 23 29.40 48.15 32.03
CA GLU A 23 28.70 49.41 32.32
C GLU A 23 28.08 49.45 33.74
N ILE A 24 27.43 48.35 34.16
CA ILE A 24 26.90 48.21 35.53
C ILE A 24 28.02 48.33 36.57
N LYS A 25 29.14 47.66 36.32
CA LYS A 25 30.28 47.70 37.24
C LYS A 25 30.82 49.11 37.41
N ASN A 26 30.91 49.89 36.34
CA ASN A 26 31.32 51.30 36.40
C ASN A 26 30.30 52.19 37.13
N LEU A 27 28.98 52.00 36.83
CA LEU A 27 27.92 52.73 37.57
C LEU A 27 27.91 52.41 39.04
N ARG A 28 28.16 51.22 39.51
CA ARG A 28 28.28 50.82 40.92
C ARG A 28 29.47 51.54 41.58
N LYS A 29 30.58 51.68 40.87
CA LYS A 29 31.76 52.41 41.34
C LYS A 29 31.44 53.89 41.49
N ASP A 30 30.74 54.49 40.54
CA ASP A 30 30.32 55.86 40.55
C ASP A 30 29.32 56.17 41.69
N ILE A 31 28.34 55.25 41.90
CA ILE A 31 27.41 55.33 43.05
C ILE A 31 28.15 55.27 44.36
N SER A 32 29.17 54.45 44.52
CA SER A 32 29.94 54.29 45.74
C SER A 32 30.85 55.49 46.04
N SER A 33 31.21 56.28 45.03
CA SER A 33 32.06 57.43 45.13
C SER A 33 31.31 58.77 45.24
N SER A 34 29.98 58.78 44.95
CA SER A 34 29.17 60.02 44.91
C SER A 34 28.35 60.20 46.19
N GLN A 35 28.55 61.32 46.83
CA GLN A 35 27.73 61.79 48.00
C GLN A 35 26.51 62.61 47.56
N ASP A 36 26.18 62.73 46.26
CA ASP A 36 25.31 63.78 45.79
C ASP A 36 24.07 63.31 44.99
N LYS A 37 23.17 64.24 44.66
CA LYS A 37 21.81 64.22 44.12
C LYS A 37 21.57 63.31 42.89
N ASN A 38 22.59 62.76 42.28
CA ASN A 38 22.53 61.91 41.11
C ASN A 38 22.35 60.40 41.43
N ILE A 39 22.40 60.00 42.70
CA ILE A 39 22.34 58.60 43.13
C ILE A 39 21.06 57.90 42.59
N ARG A 40 19.91 58.60 42.62
CA ARG A 40 18.63 58.01 42.08
C ARG A 40 18.71 57.71 40.61
N THR A 41 19.32 58.55 39.81
CA THR A 41 19.48 58.33 38.34
C THR A 41 20.43 57.20 38.08
N LEU A 42 21.50 57.05 38.84
CA LEU A 42 22.45 55.93 38.68
C LEU A 42 21.85 54.63 39.11
N ILE A 43 21.04 54.55 40.16
CA ILE A 43 20.29 53.34 40.57
C ILE A 43 19.27 53.00 39.52
N PHE A 44 18.52 53.97 38.97
CA PHE A 44 17.57 53.71 37.91
C PHE A 44 18.24 53.13 36.65
N ASN A 45 19.39 53.69 36.26
CA ASN A 45 20.15 53.15 35.09
C ASN A 45 20.68 51.73 35.35
N GLU A 46 21.18 51.43 36.56
CA GLU A 46 21.63 50.10 36.95
C GLU A 46 20.49 49.08 36.83
N ILE A 47 19.28 49.40 37.33
CA ILE A 47 18.09 48.55 37.24
C ILE A 47 17.71 48.32 35.76
N THR A 48 17.69 49.39 34.95
CA THR A 48 17.33 49.31 33.54
C THR A 48 18.32 48.45 32.74
N ILE A 49 19.62 48.58 33.00
CA ILE A 49 20.66 47.77 32.37
C ILE A 49 20.55 46.33 32.83
N GLY A 50 20.27 46.09 34.13
CA GLY A 50 20.01 44.76 34.66
C GLY A 50 18.83 44.04 33.98
N GLN A 51 17.73 44.78 33.76
CA GLN A 51 16.58 44.27 33.02
C GLN A 51 16.96 43.89 31.58
N LYS A 52 17.70 44.74 30.86
CA LYS A 52 18.17 44.44 29.49
C LYS A 52 19.09 43.21 29.46
N ILE A 53 19.98 43.05 30.43
CA ILE A 53 20.82 41.83 30.51
C ILE A 53 19.97 40.59 30.71
N ASN A 54 18.95 40.63 31.56
CA ASN A 54 18.06 39.48 31.77
C ASN A 54 17.25 39.15 30.51
N GLU A 55 16.80 40.17 29.77
CA GLU A 55 16.13 39.98 28.49
C GLU A 55 17.06 39.34 27.43
N CYS A 56 18.30 39.83 27.31
CA CYS A 56 19.31 39.26 26.44
C CYS A 56 19.64 37.80 26.80
N ASN A 57 19.77 37.47 28.08
CA ASN A 57 20.00 36.10 28.53
C ASN A 57 18.84 35.20 28.15
N ARG A 58 17.59 35.65 28.35
CA ARG A 58 16.40 34.91 27.96
C ARG A 58 16.36 34.65 26.43
N LEU A 59 16.68 35.67 25.64
CA LEU A 59 16.77 35.51 24.18
C LEU A 59 17.85 34.50 23.77
N LEU A 60 18.98 34.48 24.49
CA LEU A 60 20.07 33.53 24.25
C LEU A 60 19.65 32.07 24.55
N ASP A 61 18.92 31.89 25.64
CA ASP A 61 18.36 30.57 26.00
C ASP A 61 17.31 30.10 24.97
N ASP A 62 16.38 30.97 24.57
CA ASP A 62 15.40 30.69 23.54
C ASP A 62 16.06 30.34 22.19
N PHE A 63 17.11 31.08 21.83
CA PHE A 63 17.89 30.82 20.62
C PHE A 63 18.58 29.46 20.65
N SER A 64 19.15 29.10 21.78
CA SER A 64 19.80 27.81 22.00
C SER A 64 18.80 26.65 21.89
N ARG A 65 17.59 26.85 22.44
CA ARG A 65 16.49 25.87 22.33
C ARG A 65 16.05 25.69 20.88
N ILE A 66 15.78 26.78 20.16
CA ILE A 66 15.38 26.76 18.75
C ILE A 66 16.46 26.10 17.89
N LYS A 67 17.74 26.40 18.14
CA LYS A 67 18.85 25.74 17.41
C LYS A 67 18.83 24.24 17.61
N LYS A 68 18.57 23.75 18.82
CA LYS A 68 18.46 22.31 19.09
C LYS A 68 17.28 21.69 18.37
N GLU A 69 16.08 22.28 18.49
CA GLU A 69 14.87 21.81 17.81
C GLU A 69 15.05 21.73 16.28
N LEU A 70 15.70 22.73 15.70
CA LEU A 70 15.96 22.77 14.26
C LEU A 70 16.94 21.67 13.82
N LYS A 71 17.91 21.37 14.65
CA LYS A 71 18.84 20.25 14.40
C LYS A 71 18.12 18.91 14.46
N ASP A 72 17.24 18.72 15.42
CA ASP A 72 16.46 17.49 15.57
C ASP A 72 15.52 17.28 14.36
N ILE A 73 14.86 18.36 13.90
CA ILE A 73 14.01 18.34 12.69
C ILE A 73 14.83 18.01 11.43
N LEU A 74 16.05 18.52 11.30
CA LEU A 74 16.91 18.22 10.15
C LEU A 74 17.33 16.73 10.10
N VAL A 75 17.57 16.12 11.26
CA VAL A 75 17.85 14.67 11.37
C VAL A 75 16.62 13.88 10.93
N GLU A 76 15.45 14.18 11.49
CA GLU A 76 14.19 13.51 11.13
C GLU A 76 13.88 13.64 9.62
N LEU A 77 14.13 14.80 9.04
CA LEU A 77 13.94 15.07 7.62
C LEU A 77 14.89 14.23 6.74
N SER A 78 16.11 13.99 7.21
CA SER A 78 17.07 13.10 6.57
C SER A 78 16.59 11.65 6.60
N GLU A 79 16.13 11.17 7.75
CA GLU A 79 15.59 9.82 7.90
C GLU A 79 14.37 9.57 6.99
N ILE A 80 13.43 10.52 6.94
CA ILE A 80 12.26 10.45 6.06
C ILE A 80 12.67 10.44 4.58
N LYS A 81 13.69 11.19 4.19
CA LYS A 81 14.21 11.16 2.81
C LYS A 81 14.81 9.81 2.45
N ASP A 82 15.54 9.20 3.36
CA ASP A 82 16.16 7.88 3.14
C ASP A 82 15.09 6.79 3.07
N GLU A 83 14.10 6.84 3.94
CA GLU A 83 12.94 5.96 3.91
C GLU A 83 12.15 6.11 2.59
N LYS A 84 11.88 7.35 2.16
CA LYS A 84 11.23 7.61 0.87
C LYS A 84 12.03 7.09 -0.31
N SER A 85 13.36 7.15 -0.27
CA SER A 85 14.21 6.60 -1.34
C SER A 85 14.14 5.08 -1.39
N SER A 86 14.13 4.41 -0.23
CA SER A 86 13.98 2.96 -0.13
C SER A 86 12.61 2.49 -0.62
N LEU A 87 11.54 3.22 -0.30
CA LEU A 87 10.18 2.97 -0.79
C LEU A 87 10.09 3.10 -2.31
N LYS A 88 10.75 4.09 -2.93
CA LYS A 88 10.77 4.22 -4.40
C LYS A 88 11.41 3.01 -5.09
N VAL A 89 12.50 2.48 -4.55
CA VAL A 89 13.16 1.28 -5.09
C VAL A 89 12.25 0.06 -4.95
N SER A 90 11.49 -0.04 -3.85
CA SER A 90 10.47 -1.08 -3.68
C SER A 90 9.34 -0.93 -4.70
N ASP A 91 8.82 0.28 -4.90
CA ASP A 91 7.77 0.58 -5.87
C ASP A 91 8.14 0.19 -7.30
N GLU A 92 9.37 0.46 -7.74
CA GLU A 92 9.84 0.07 -9.08
C GLU A 92 9.87 -1.45 -9.26
N ARG A 93 10.37 -2.19 -8.26
CA ARG A 93 10.37 -3.67 -8.28
C ARG A 93 8.96 -4.24 -8.27
N ASP A 94 8.05 -3.64 -7.51
CA ASP A 94 6.67 -4.09 -7.43
C ASP A 94 5.90 -3.74 -8.71
N ASN A 95 6.20 -2.62 -9.36
CA ASN A 95 5.64 -2.27 -10.67
C ASN A 95 6.04 -3.27 -11.75
N VAL A 96 7.29 -3.77 -11.75
CA VAL A 96 7.71 -4.84 -12.68
C VAL A 96 6.92 -6.12 -12.42
N LYS A 97 6.80 -6.57 -11.17
CA LYS A 97 6.01 -7.76 -10.82
C LYS A 97 4.54 -7.62 -11.20
N ILE A 98 3.96 -6.44 -10.98
CA ILE A 98 2.58 -6.13 -11.35
C ILE A 98 2.41 -6.17 -12.86
N SER A 99 3.36 -5.63 -13.62
CA SER A 99 3.36 -5.67 -15.08
C SER A 99 3.40 -7.10 -15.60
N ASP A 100 4.27 -7.94 -15.06
CA ASP A 100 4.38 -9.37 -15.40
C ASP A 100 3.08 -10.11 -15.09
N TYR A 101 2.48 -9.81 -13.95
CA TYR A 101 1.19 -10.36 -13.54
C TYR A 101 0.06 -9.94 -14.48
N ILE A 102 -0.03 -8.66 -14.85
CA ILE A 102 -1.00 -8.17 -15.83
C ILE A 102 -0.80 -8.85 -17.18
N GLY A 103 0.45 -9.04 -17.61
CA GLY A 103 0.78 -9.77 -18.83
C GLY A 103 0.33 -11.21 -18.78
N GLY A 104 0.53 -11.92 -17.67
CA GLY A 104 0.02 -13.26 -17.42
C GLY A 104 -1.49 -13.35 -17.50
N PHE A 105 -2.16 -12.46 -16.81
CA PHE A 105 -3.63 -12.35 -16.81
C PHE A 105 -4.20 -12.13 -18.21
N LYS A 106 -3.65 -11.19 -18.97
CA LYS A 106 -4.08 -10.94 -20.36
C LYS A 106 -3.86 -12.14 -21.27
N ARG A 107 -2.73 -12.85 -21.12
CA ARG A 107 -2.46 -14.09 -21.87
C ARG A 107 -3.50 -15.17 -21.58
N LEU A 108 -3.96 -15.31 -20.34
CA LEU A 108 -5.02 -16.26 -20.00
C LEU A 108 -6.37 -15.83 -20.57
N LEU A 109 -6.73 -14.55 -20.45
CA LEU A 109 -7.97 -14.03 -21.05
C LEU A 109 -8.02 -14.21 -22.57
N SER A 110 -6.87 -14.13 -23.25
CA SER A 110 -6.77 -14.30 -24.70
C SER A 110 -6.86 -15.75 -25.14
N LYS A 111 -6.89 -16.74 -24.22
CA LYS A 111 -7.07 -18.13 -24.58
C LYS A 111 -8.50 -18.37 -25.05
N GLU A 112 -8.63 -19.22 -26.06
CA GLU A 112 -9.91 -19.67 -26.57
C GLU A 112 -10.79 -20.17 -25.43
N TYR A 113 -12.05 -19.73 -25.44
CA TYR A 113 -13.10 -20.07 -24.47
C TYR A 113 -12.92 -19.46 -23.04
N PHE A 114 -11.89 -18.67 -22.78
CA PHE A 114 -11.75 -17.98 -21.49
C PHE A 114 -12.51 -16.67 -21.41
N PHE A 115 -12.65 -15.94 -22.53
CA PHE A 115 -13.40 -14.68 -22.55
C PHE A 115 -14.09 -14.49 -23.92
N TYR A 116 -15.39 -14.26 -23.90
CA TYR A 116 -16.21 -14.19 -25.13
C TYR A 116 -16.82 -12.82 -25.41
N THR A 117 -16.68 -11.89 -24.52
CA THR A 117 -17.27 -10.57 -24.70
C THR A 117 -16.63 -9.89 -25.90
N SER A 118 -17.45 -9.21 -26.70
CA SER A 118 -17.00 -8.39 -27.82
C SER A 118 -16.12 -7.19 -27.40
N ASN A 119 -15.98 -6.96 -26.11
CA ASN A 119 -15.07 -5.98 -25.56
C ASN A 119 -13.63 -6.41 -25.85
N ASP A 120 -12.88 -5.50 -26.44
CA ASP A 120 -11.46 -5.73 -26.70
C ASP A 120 -10.75 -6.05 -25.38
N ILE A 121 -10.13 -7.23 -25.31
CA ILE A 121 -9.34 -7.71 -24.17
C ILE A 121 -8.27 -6.68 -23.76
N ASN A 122 -7.83 -5.86 -24.70
CA ASN A 122 -6.88 -4.78 -24.44
C ASN A 122 -7.42 -3.73 -23.44
N HIS A 123 -8.73 -3.58 -23.36
CA HIS A 123 -9.37 -2.67 -22.40
C HIS A 123 -9.46 -3.26 -20.99
N ILE A 124 -9.23 -4.56 -20.83
CA ILE A 124 -9.23 -5.23 -19.54
C ILE A 124 -7.82 -5.19 -18.96
N THR A 125 -7.70 -4.74 -17.72
CA THR A 125 -6.42 -4.67 -17.03
C THR A 125 -6.62 -4.86 -15.53
N ILE A 126 -5.51 -4.90 -14.81
CA ILE A 126 -5.50 -4.89 -13.36
C ILE A 126 -4.98 -3.53 -12.93
N GLN A 127 -5.71 -2.83 -12.11
CA GLN A 127 -5.34 -1.51 -11.66
C GLN A 127 -4.74 -1.56 -10.25
N ASN A 128 -3.56 -0.98 -10.09
CA ASN A 128 -2.87 -0.87 -8.80
C ASN A 128 -3.26 0.38 -7.99
N LYS A 129 -4.28 1.12 -8.42
CA LYS A 129 -4.70 2.35 -7.74
C LYS A 129 -6.05 2.16 -7.04
N PRO A 130 -6.28 2.82 -5.89
CA PRO A 130 -7.61 2.87 -5.29
C PRO A 130 -8.66 3.36 -6.29
N PRO A 131 -9.89 2.87 -6.22
CA PRO A 131 -10.44 1.91 -5.27
C PRO A 131 -10.20 0.43 -5.61
N SER A 132 -9.75 0.12 -6.83
CA SER A 132 -9.76 -1.24 -7.39
C SER A 132 -8.64 -2.17 -6.90
N ARG A 133 -7.64 -1.68 -6.22
CA ARG A 133 -6.53 -2.38 -5.56
C ARG A 133 -6.25 -3.80 -6.10
N LEU A 134 -5.61 -3.88 -7.28
CA LEU A 134 -5.22 -5.14 -7.91
C LEU A 134 -6.38 -6.04 -8.37
N LEU A 135 -7.58 -5.51 -8.54
CA LEU A 135 -8.70 -6.25 -9.13
C LEU A 135 -8.81 -5.99 -10.64
N PRO A 136 -9.38 -6.94 -11.40
CA PRO A 136 -9.65 -6.73 -12.82
C PRO A 136 -10.66 -5.61 -13.06
N VAL A 137 -10.31 -4.72 -13.97
CA VAL A 137 -11.13 -3.57 -14.38
C VAL A 137 -11.17 -3.45 -15.89
N VAL A 138 -12.20 -2.78 -16.40
CA VAL A 138 -12.31 -2.41 -17.81
C VAL A 138 -12.14 -0.90 -17.95
N ILE A 139 -11.36 -0.49 -18.94
CA ILE A 139 -11.18 0.93 -19.27
C ILE A 139 -12.02 1.25 -20.50
N ILE A 140 -13.11 2.00 -20.31
CA ILE A 140 -14.00 2.41 -21.37
C ILE A 140 -13.92 3.93 -21.50
N ARG A 141 -13.45 4.42 -22.63
CA ARG A 141 -13.29 5.87 -22.91
C ARG A 141 -12.54 6.63 -21.79
N GLY A 142 -11.49 6.01 -21.26
CA GLY A 142 -10.69 6.58 -20.17
C GLY A 142 -11.29 6.40 -18.77
N ASN A 143 -12.52 5.92 -18.64
CA ASN A 143 -13.14 5.64 -17.35
C ASN A 143 -12.85 4.19 -16.92
N VAL A 144 -12.44 4.05 -15.65
CA VAL A 144 -12.17 2.74 -15.05
C VAL A 144 -13.44 2.22 -14.41
N GLN A 145 -13.87 1.04 -14.79
CA GLN A 145 -15.05 0.38 -14.27
C GLN A 145 -14.72 -1.04 -13.79
N PRO A 146 -15.33 -1.53 -12.69
CA PRO A 146 -15.23 -2.91 -12.30
C PRO A 146 -15.73 -3.81 -13.43
N ILE A 147 -15.00 -4.89 -13.72
CA ILE A 147 -15.35 -5.82 -14.80
C ILE A 147 -16.77 -6.40 -14.64
N ARG A 148 -17.22 -6.56 -13.41
CA ARG A 148 -18.57 -7.06 -13.10
C ARG A 148 -19.70 -6.18 -13.68
N LEU A 149 -19.47 -4.87 -13.80
CA LEU A 149 -20.49 -3.94 -14.31
C LEU A 149 -20.49 -3.81 -15.84
N SER A 150 -19.42 -4.24 -16.49
CA SER A 150 -19.19 -4.04 -17.92
C SER A 150 -19.14 -5.34 -18.75
N SER A 151 -19.34 -6.49 -18.12
CA SER A 151 -19.32 -7.79 -18.79
C SER A 151 -20.52 -8.66 -18.42
N SER A 152 -20.78 -9.70 -19.20
CA SER A 152 -21.77 -10.71 -18.84
C SER A 152 -21.36 -11.44 -17.55
N ALA A 153 -22.33 -12.03 -16.84
CA ALA A 153 -22.03 -12.78 -15.61
C ALA A 153 -21.03 -13.91 -15.86
N SER A 154 -21.16 -14.63 -16.99
CA SER A 154 -20.23 -15.69 -17.35
C SER A 154 -18.84 -15.17 -17.72
N ASP A 155 -18.72 -14.01 -18.39
CA ASP A 155 -17.43 -13.40 -18.70
C ASP A 155 -16.73 -12.90 -17.43
N PHE A 156 -17.50 -12.37 -16.48
CA PHE A 156 -16.96 -11.99 -15.18
C PHE A 156 -16.34 -13.19 -14.45
N ILE A 157 -17.02 -14.32 -14.43
CA ILE A 157 -16.51 -15.58 -13.83
C ILE A 157 -15.23 -16.04 -14.54
N ARG A 158 -15.21 -16.02 -15.88
CA ARG A 158 -14.01 -16.38 -16.66
C ARG A 158 -12.84 -15.45 -16.39
N ALA A 159 -13.10 -14.15 -16.23
CA ALA A 159 -12.07 -13.20 -15.83
C ALA A 159 -11.54 -13.47 -14.41
N GLN A 160 -12.41 -13.88 -13.49
CA GLN A 160 -11.98 -14.31 -12.16
C GLN A 160 -11.10 -15.57 -12.22
N TRP A 161 -11.44 -16.55 -13.06
CA TRP A 161 -10.57 -17.72 -13.26
C TRP A 161 -9.18 -17.30 -13.74
N ALA A 162 -9.13 -16.49 -14.79
CA ALA A 162 -7.85 -16.00 -15.31
C ALA A 162 -7.05 -15.25 -14.25
N PHE A 163 -7.72 -14.45 -13.44
CA PHE A 163 -7.09 -13.71 -12.35
C PHE A 163 -6.47 -14.63 -11.30
N TYR A 164 -7.24 -15.55 -10.73
CA TYR A 164 -6.76 -16.44 -9.69
C TYR A 164 -5.73 -17.46 -10.20
N LEU A 165 -5.88 -17.95 -11.42
CA LEU A 165 -4.90 -18.84 -12.03
C LEU A 165 -3.58 -18.13 -12.28
N THR A 166 -3.61 -16.85 -12.68
CA THR A 166 -2.40 -16.05 -12.84
C THR A 166 -1.72 -15.82 -11.47
N LEU A 167 -2.49 -15.55 -10.42
CA LEU A 167 -1.95 -15.46 -9.05
C LEU A 167 -1.28 -16.76 -8.63
N LEU A 168 -1.94 -17.88 -8.85
CA LEU A 168 -1.43 -19.21 -8.53
C LEU A 168 -0.08 -19.49 -9.20
N GLU A 169 0.08 -19.07 -10.46
CA GLU A 169 1.31 -19.33 -11.23
C GLU A 169 2.43 -18.33 -11.00
N SER A 170 2.07 -17.06 -10.87
CA SER A 170 3.06 -15.96 -10.86
C SER A 170 3.59 -15.63 -9.46
N SER A 171 2.82 -15.90 -8.41
CA SER A 171 3.21 -15.52 -7.06
C SER A 171 4.12 -16.54 -6.40
N LYS A 172 5.29 -16.10 -5.96
CA LYS A 172 6.23 -16.91 -5.17
C LYS A 172 5.71 -17.22 -3.76
N ASN A 173 4.87 -16.35 -3.23
CA ASN A 173 4.34 -16.45 -1.87
C ASN A 173 2.95 -17.10 -1.81
N HIS A 174 2.43 -17.54 -2.96
CA HIS A 174 1.15 -18.26 -3.01
C HIS A 174 1.32 -19.67 -2.43
N PRO A 175 0.38 -20.17 -1.61
CA PRO A 175 0.49 -21.50 -0.98
C PRO A 175 0.57 -22.67 -1.99
N GLY A 176 0.35 -22.40 -3.25
CA GLY A 176 0.50 -23.39 -4.33
C GLY A 176 -0.75 -24.21 -4.62
N PHE A 177 -1.88 -23.86 -4.04
CA PHE A 177 -3.17 -24.48 -4.35
C PHE A 177 -4.27 -23.42 -4.54
N LEU A 178 -5.30 -23.76 -5.29
CA LEU A 178 -6.47 -22.93 -5.55
C LEU A 178 -7.73 -23.76 -5.34
N VAL A 179 -8.69 -23.22 -4.61
CA VAL A 179 -10.03 -23.82 -4.45
C VAL A 179 -11.03 -22.97 -5.22
N MET A 180 -11.78 -23.58 -6.09
CA MET A 180 -12.86 -22.94 -6.85
C MET A 180 -14.17 -23.60 -6.46
N ASP A 181 -15.08 -22.82 -5.91
CA ASP A 181 -16.44 -23.24 -5.60
C ASP A 181 -17.36 -22.86 -6.76
N GLU A 182 -18.09 -23.85 -7.28
CA GLU A 182 -19.04 -23.70 -8.39
C GLU A 182 -18.49 -22.91 -9.59
N PRO A 183 -17.34 -23.27 -10.17
CA PRO A 183 -16.79 -22.51 -11.29
C PRO A 183 -17.67 -22.51 -12.54
N GLY A 184 -18.64 -23.40 -12.64
CA GLY A 184 -19.60 -23.50 -13.73
C GLY A 184 -20.89 -22.70 -13.59
N GLN A 185 -21.00 -21.82 -12.58
CA GLN A 185 -22.19 -20.99 -12.37
C GLN A 185 -22.51 -20.08 -13.58
N HIS A 186 -23.74 -19.56 -13.60
CA HIS A 186 -24.22 -18.61 -14.61
C HIS A 186 -24.22 -19.15 -16.06
N ALA A 187 -24.74 -20.34 -16.23
CA ALA A 187 -24.91 -20.97 -17.55
C ALA A 187 -23.60 -21.04 -18.37
N MET A 188 -22.50 -21.36 -17.67
CA MET A 188 -21.22 -21.54 -18.32
C MET A 188 -21.30 -22.65 -19.37
N ASN A 189 -20.76 -22.40 -20.57
CA ASN A 189 -20.77 -23.41 -21.62
C ASN A 189 -19.73 -24.52 -21.36
N VAL A 190 -19.95 -25.67 -22.01
CA VAL A 190 -19.10 -26.86 -21.87
C VAL A 190 -17.68 -26.60 -22.32
N GLU A 191 -17.49 -25.80 -23.35
CA GLU A 191 -16.19 -25.45 -23.92
C GLU A 191 -15.35 -24.66 -22.94
N SER A 192 -15.94 -23.66 -22.25
CA SER A 192 -15.23 -22.88 -21.22
C SER A 192 -14.84 -23.74 -20.04
N MET A 193 -15.72 -24.61 -19.55
CA MET A 193 -15.39 -25.53 -18.46
C MET A 193 -14.30 -26.53 -18.88
N SER A 194 -14.37 -27.05 -20.11
CA SER A 194 -13.32 -27.91 -20.65
C SER A 194 -11.99 -27.20 -20.78
N ALA A 195 -11.98 -25.93 -21.20
CA ALA A 195 -10.77 -25.12 -21.27
C ALA A 195 -10.15 -24.87 -19.86
N LEU A 196 -10.99 -24.56 -18.86
CA LEU A 196 -10.56 -24.41 -17.48
C LEU A 196 -9.93 -25.71 -16.95
N LEU A 197 -10.58 -26.85 -17.10
CA LEU A 197 -10.08 -28.14 -16.63
C LEU A 197 -8.80 -28.56 -17.35
N LYS A 198 -8.71 -28.35 -18.67
CA LYS A 198 -7.49 -28.60 -19.46
C LYS A 198 -6.33 -27.76 -18.91
N TYR A 199 -6.58 -26.47 -18.65
CA TYR A 199 -5.57 -25.60 -18.08
C TYR A 199 -5.15 -26.04 -16.67
N ALA A 200 -6.12 -26.35 -15.82
CA ALA A 200 -5.88 -26.83 -14.46
C ALA A 200 -5.04 -28.12 -14.43
N SER A 201 -5.27 -29.03 -15.36
CA SER A 201 -4.52 -30.29 -15.44
C SER A 201 -3.09 -30.15 -15.96
N LEU A 202 -2.77 -29.05 -16.64
CA LEU A 202 -1.43 -28.74 -17.15
C LEU A 202 -0.57 -27.96 -16.16
N THR A 203 -1.18 -27.31 -15.20
CA THR A 203 -0.42 -26.60 -14.16
C THR A 203 0.29 -27.59 -13.22
N LYS A 204 1.46 -27.19 -12.71
CA LYS A 204 2.18 -27.95 -11.68
C LYS A 204 1.64 -27.70 -10.26
N LYS A 205 0.58 -26.93 -10.15
CA LYS A 205 -0.05 -26.52 -8.89
C LYS A 205 -1.33 -27.32 -8.66
N GLN A 206 -1.77 -27.39 -7.42
CA GLN A 206 -2.99 -28.07 -7.06
C GLN A 206 -4.21 -27.18 -7.27
N ILE A 207 -5.22 -27.65 -7.98
CA ILE A 207 -6.50 -26.98 -8.15
C ILE A 207 -7.61 -27.92 -7.71
N ILE A 208 -8.43 -27.46 -6.77
CA ILE A 208 -9.59 -28.18 -6.25
C ILE A 208 -10.82 -27.45 -6.76
N MET A 209 -11.72 -28.16 -7.42
CA MET A 209 -12.97 -27.60 -7.96
C MET A 209 -14.14 -28.32 -7.30
N CYS A 210 -14.97 -27.57 -6.60
CA CYS A 210 -16.23 -28.07 -6.04
C CYS A 210 -17.34 -27.78 -7.06
N ILE A 211 -18.00 -28.82 -7.56
CA ILE A 211 -19.06 -28.68 -8.55
C ILE A 211 -20.26 -29.46 -8.02
N SER A 212 -21.39 -28.76 -7.80
CA SER A 212 -22.61 -29.45 -7.39
C SER A 212 -23.26 -30.17 -8.54
N LYS A 213 -23.77 -31.36 -8.25
CA LYS A 213 -24.68 -32.05 -9.13
C LYS A 213 -26.06 -31.43 -8.99
N ASP A 214 -26.44 -30.51 -9.86
CA ASP A 214 -27.81 -29.97 -9.83
C ASP A 214 -28.77 -31.06 -10.32
N THR A 215 -29.45 -31.64 -9.36
CA THR A 215 -30.48 -32.68 -9.63
C THR A 215 -31.75 -32.10 -10.26
N ARG A 216 -31.92 -30.77 -10.28
CA ARG A 216 -33.11 -30.09 -10.82
C ARG A 216 -33.08 -29.93 -12.35
N HIS A 217 -31.90 -29.88 -12.94
CA HIS A 217 -31.74 -29.76 -14.39
C HIS A 217 -30.95 -30.93 -14.94
N LYS A 218 -31.66 -31.96 -15.43
CA LYS A 218 -31.06 -33.15 -16.13
C LYS A 218 -30.13 -32.76 -17.28
N THR A 219 -30.24 -31.54 -17.79
CA THR A 219 -29.35 -30.95 -18.80
C THR A 219 -27.98 -30.59 -18.28
N ASP A 220 -27.83 -30.24 -17.01
CA ASP A 220 -26.53 -29.74 -16.46
C ASP A 220 -25.66 -30.91 -15.96
N THR A 221 -26.24 -32.00 -15.49
CA THR A 221 -25.50 -33.25 -15.21
C THR A 221 -24.92 -33.85 -16.51
N ALA A 222 -25.58 -33.68 -17.65
CA ALA A 222 -25.02 -34.02 -18.95
C ALA A 222 -23.80 -33.18 -19.31
N ASN A 223 -23.67 -31.96 -18.72
CA ASN A 223 -22.56 -31.07 -19.01
C ASN A 223 -21.26 -31.50 -18.32
N LEU A 224 -21.28 -31.93 -17.05
CA LEU A 224 -20.07 -32.39 -16.36
C LEU A 224 -19.50 -33.65 -17.04
N SER A 225 -20.34 -34.62 -17.38
CA SER A 225 -19.92 -35.81 -18.11
C SER A 225 -19.36 -35.49 -19.49
N LYS A 226 -19.95 -34.52 -20.21
CA LYS A 226 -19.41 -34.02 -21.49
C LYS A 226 -18.10 -33.31 -21.32
N VAL A 227 -17.98 -32.46 -20.29
CA VAL A 227 -16.75 -31.72 -19.96
C VAL A 227 -15.63 -32.69 -19.65
N LEU A 228 -15.88 -33.70 -18.81
CA LEU A 228 -14.91 -34.72 -18.47
C LEU A 228 -14.58 -35.63 -19.69
N GLY A 229 -15.57 -35.97 -20.52
CA GLY A 229 -15.37 -36.70 -21.76
C GLY A 229 -14.48 -35.95 -22.76
N ASN A 230 -14.62 -34.62 -22.84
CA ASN A 230 -13.79 -33.78 -23.71
C ASN A 230 -12.32 -33.66 -23.23
N LEU A 231 -12.03 -33.99 -21.96
CA LEU A 231 -10.66 -34.01 -21.48
C LEU A 231 -9.85 -35.15 -22.09
N GLY A 232 -10.49 -36.29 -22.40
CA GLY A 232 -9.80 -37.49 -22.87
C GLY A 232 -8.76 -38.01 -21.85
N GLY A 233 -8.15 -39.15 -22.17
CA GLY A 233 -7.16 -39.76 -21.25
C GLY A 233 -5.81 -39.05 -21.10
N LYS A 234 -5.64 -37.88 -21.73
CA LYS A 234 -4.39 -37.11 -21.68
C LYS A 234 -4.23 -36.26 -20.40
N TYR A 235 -5.34 -35.94 -19.75
CA TYR A 235 -5.33 -35.00 -18.63
C TYR A 235 -5.55 -35.74 -17.31
N LYS A 236 -4.69 -35.44 -16.34
CA LYS A 236 -4.74 -36.08 -15.01
C LYS A 236 -5.67 -35.29 -14.09
N TYR A 237 -6.69 -35.96 -13.59
CA TYR A 237 -7.56 -35.42 -12.53
C TYR A 237 -8.01 -36.56 -11.63
N THR A 238 -8.41 -36.24 -10.42
CA THR A 238 -9.08 -37.17 -9.50
C THR A 238 -10.49 -36.66 -9.27
N LEU A 239 -11.49 -37.50 -9.62
CA LEU A 239 -12.89 -37.20 -9.32
C LEU A 239 -13.25 -37.81 -7.98
N ILE A 240 -13.72 -36.96 -7.05
CA ILE A 240 -14.23 -37.40 -5.76
C ILE A 240 -15.73 -37.08 -5.72
N ASP A 241 -16.55 -38.11 -5.67
CA ASP A 241 -17.98 -37.99 -5.47
C ASP A 241 -18.27 -38.00 -3.95
N ILE A 242 -18.72 -36.86 -3.45
CA ILE A 242 -18.87 -36.66 -1.99
C ILE A 242 -20.21 -37.27 -1.51
N ASP A 243 -21.21 -37.39 -2.36
CA ASP A 243 -22.53 -37.88 -2.00
C ASP A 243 -23.10 -38.82 -3.08
N PRO A 244 -22.41 -39.95 -3.33
CA PRO A 244 -22.83 -40.88 -4.41
C PRO A 244 -24.23 -41.48 -4.17
N ASP A 245 -24.66 -41.57 -2.90
CA ASP A 245 -25.94 -42.21 -2.50
C ASP A 245 -26.96 -41.20 -1.95
N GLY A 246 -26.75 -39.91 -2.07
CA GLY A 246 -27.62 -38.86 -1.53
C GLY A 246 -27.50 -38.68 0.00
N LYS A 247 -26.43 -39.19 0.62
CA LYS A 247 -26.19 -39.08 2.05
C LYS A 247 -25.37 -37.83 2.35
N LYS A 248 -25.72 -37.09 3.40
CA LYS A 248 -24.96 -35.92 3.83
C LYS A 248 -23.54 -36.30 4.24
N CYS A 249 -22.55 -35.62 3.67
CA CYS A 249 -21.13 -35.81 4.00
C CYS A 249 -20.73 -35.27 5.36
N VAL A 250 -21.48 -34.31 5.88
CA VAL A 250 -21.26 -33.71 7.19
C VAL A 250 -22.38 -34.16 8.11
N ARG A 251 -22.07 -34.95 9.11
CA ARG A 251 -22.99 -35.27 10.21
C ARG A 251 -22.74 -34.25 11.32
N ALA A 252 -23.78 -33.60 11.83
CA ALA A 252 -23.70 -32.88 13.09
C ALA A 252 -23.26 -33.90 14.14
N SER A 253 -22.19 -33.58 14.90
CA SER A 253 -21.91 -34.36 16.12
C SER A 253 -23.12 -34.21 17.04
N SER A 254 -23.80 -35.30 17.32
CA SER A 254 -24.76 -35.32 18.42
C SER A 254 -23.97 -35.06 19.68
N GLU A 255 -24.24 -33.92 20.35
CA GLU A 255 -23.84 -33.70 21.73
C GLU A 255 -24.44 -34.78 22.64
#